data_62aa80f99289ef71167db4670f8fd537
#
_entry.id   62aa80f99289ef71167db4670f8fd537
#
_cell.length_a   1.000
_cell.length_b   1.000
_cell.length_c   1.000
_cell.angle_alpha   90.00
_cell.angle_beta   90.00
_cell.angle_gamma   90.00
#
_symmetry.space_group_name_H-M   'P 1'
#
loop_
_entity.id
_entity.type
_entity.pdbx_description
1 polymer ?
#
loop_
_entity_poly.entity_id
_entity_poly.type
_entity_poly.pdbx_seq_one_letter_code
_entity_poly.pdbx_strand_id
1 'polypeptide(L)'
;MRIHLKFFLISLAVFNGFILNGQDWDNWRGPNYNGSSDTTESLPEKFDYKTKVKWKYNLPGPSASSPIVIDQFVFISSIKIINESSGKGDLLAICFDRNSGDLIWQRKAGSNYRPGNSDGFDYQLDSKSNYASPSPVTDGKRVIFFYGNGDLVSYLFDGTEEWRRNIQKDYGDFCFQWTFSSSPTLFKGQLYLPILQRDEPVHGRGNEQAKSFVLCLNPSNGKTKWKHLRPSIAKKE
;
A
#
# COMPACT_ATOMS: atom_id res chain seq x y z
N MET A 1 69.72 13.90 32.75
CA MET A 1 69.01 14.29 31.53
C MET A 1 67.65 13.62 31.56
N ARG A 2 66.60 14.36 31.95
CA ARG A 2 65.22 13.84 32.08
C ARG A 2 64.45 14.26 30.83
N ILE A 3 64.03 13.23 30.06
CA ILE A 3 63.22 13.42 28.87
C ILE A 3 61.73 13.41 29.32
N HIS A 4 61.07 14.57 29.18
CA HIS A 4 59.61 14.66 29.40
C HIS A 4 58.90 14.30 28.10
N LEU A 5 58.26 13.11 28.11
CA LEU A 5 57.39 12.68 27.03
C LEU A 5 56.02 13.33 27.24
N LYS A 6 55.66 14.29 26.38
CA LYS A 6 54.32 14.90 26.35
C LYS A 6 53.40 14.01 25.53
N PHE A 7 52.48 13.33 26.19
CA PHE A 7 51.35 12.63 25.53
C PHE A 7 50.36 13.67 25.01
N PHE A 8 50.18 13.75 23.71
CA PHE A 8 49.16 14.55 23.04
C PHE A 8 47.94 13.60 22.90
N LEU A 9 46.89 13.78 23.74
CA LEU A 9 45.60 13.13 23.63
C LEU A 9 44.82 13.84 22.51
N ILE A 10 44.75 13.20 21.32
CA ILE A 10 43.83 13.61 20.25
C ILE A 10 42.47 13.05 20.62
N SER A 11 41.58 13.90 21.12
CA SER A 11 40.14 13.57 21.30
C SER A 11 39.46 13.55 19.93
N LEU A 12 39.20 12.36 19.43
CA LEU A 12 38.42 12.17 18.21
C LEU A 12 36.92 12.39 18.58
N ALA A 13 36.43 13.63 18.37
CA ALA A 13 35.00 13.92 18.47
C ALA A 13 34.28 13.24 17.30
N VAL A 14 33.66 12.09 17.60
CA VAL A 14 32.72 11.45 16.66
C VAL A 14 31.47 12.32 16.62
N PHE A 15 31.35 13.15 15.62
CA PHE A 15 30.12 13.87 15.29
C PHE A 15 29.13 12.81 14.77
N ASN A 16 28.33 12.26 15.68
CA ASN A 16 27.11 11.57 15.28
C ASN A 16 26.14 12.64 14.74
N GLY A 17 26.19 12.88 13.44
CA GLY A 17 25.17 13.66 12.75
C GLY A 17 23.83 12.92 12.94
N PHE A 18 22.98 13.45 13.82
CA PHE A 18 21.57 13.03 13.83
C PHE A 18 20.98 13.44 12.49
N ILE A 19 20.85 12.49 11.58
CA ILE A 19 20.00 12.66 10.40
C ILE A 19 18.58 12.67 10.99
N LEU A 20 17.99 13.85 11.13
CA LEU A 20 16.58 14.03 11.44
C LEU A 20 15.79 13.50 10.24
N ASN A 21 15.53 12.20 10.21
CA ASN A 21 14.55 11.62 9.31
C ASN A 21 13.17 11.95 9.88
N GLY A 22 12.30 12.53 9.06
CA GLY A 22 10.91 12.67 9.45
C GLY A 22 10.33 11.30 9.78
N GLN A 23 9.28 11.27 10.60
CA GLN A 23 8.62 10.04 11.06
C GLN A 23 8.23 9.14 9.87
N ASP A 24 8.45 7.83 10.02
CA ASP A 24 7.98 6.85 9.07
C ASP A 24 6.46 6.78 9.07
N TRP A 25 5.88 6.43 7.92
CA TRP A 25 4.45 6.32 7.69
C TRP A 25 4.16 4.98 7.03
N ASP A 26 4.19 3.91 7.80
CA ASP A 26 4.27 2.51 7.39
C ASP A 26 2.94 1.87 6.95
N ASN A 27 1.83 2.61 7.08
CA ASN A 27 0.49 2.19 6.68
C ASN A 27 -0.42 3.39 6.37
N TRP A 28 -1.63 3.14 5.89
CA TRP A 28 -2.59 4.17 5.44
C TRP A 28 -2.82 5.31 6.43
N ARG A 29 -2.89 5.03 7.73
CA ARG A 29 -3.10 6.05 8.78
C ARG A 29 -1.87 6.30 9.62
N GLY A 30 -0.70 5.91 9.13
CA GLY A 30 0.57 6.09 9.80
C GLY A 30 0.75 5.25 11.07
N PRO A 31 1.84 5.46 11.80
CA PRO A 31 2.26 4.59 12.90
C PRO A 31 1.28 4.53 14.05
N ASN A 32 0.47 5.58 14.23
CA ASN A 32 -0.54 5.67 15.28
C ASN A 32 -1.94 5.18 14.85
N TYR A 33 -2.11 4.69 13.62
CA TYR A 33 -3.37 4.20 13.03
C TYR A 33 -4.53 5.22 13.02
N ASN A 34 -4.27 6.48 13.28
CA ASN A 34 -5.29 7.53 13.44
C ASN A 34 -5.07 8.75 12.53
N GLY A 35 -3.97 8.76 11.74
CA GLY A 35 -3.60 9.87 10.87
C GLY A 35 -2.83 11.00 11.57
N SER A 36 -2.45 10.83 12.84
CA SER A 36 -1.61 11.79 13.55
C SER A 36 -0.13 11.49 13.38
N SER A 37 0.69 12.53 13.47
CA SER A 37 2.15 12.45 13.51
C SER A 37 2.62 12.90 14.89
N ASP A 38 3.65 12.24 15.42
CA ASP A 38 4.30 12.61 16.68
C ASP A 38 5.38 13.69 16.47
N THR A 39 5.47 14.28 15.27
CA THR A 39 6.44 15.34 15.00
C THR A 39 6.16 16.56 15.87
N THR A 40 7.20 17.09 16.50
CA THR A 40 7.19 18.38 17.21
C THR A 40 7.53 19.54 16.28
N GLU A 41 7.89 19.27 15.01
CA GLU A 41 8.18 20.31 14.03
C GLU A 41 6.90 21.05 13.65
N SER A 42 6.98 22.37 13.57
CA SER A 42 5.86 23.16 13.08
C SER A 42 5.65 22.89 11.59
N LEU A 43 4.45 22.49 11.24
CA LEU A 43 4.07 22.34 9.84
C LEU A 43 3.96 23.72 9.18
N PRO A 44 4.29 23.85 7.89
CA PRO A 44 4.16 25.12 7.18
C PRO A 44 2.70 25.54 7.09
N GLU A 45 2.37 26.70 7.64
CA GLU A 45 1.02 27.30 7.52
C GLU A 45 0.70 27.69 6.07
N LYS A 46 1.72 28.02 5.29
CA LYS A 46 1.61 28.34 3.86
C LYS A 46 2.41 27.34 3.07
N PHE A 47 1.75 26.65 2.18
CA PHE A 47 2.39 25.71 1.27
C PHE A 47 2.67 26.39 -0.07
N ASP A 48 3.95 26.56 -0.37
CA ASP A 48 4.40 27.01 -1.69
C ASP A 48 4.95 25.82 -2.47
N TYR A 49 4.28 25.50 -3.52
CA TYR A 49 4.61 24.44 -4.45
C TYR A 49 6.01 24.55 -5.07
N LYS A 50 6.56 25.79 -5.25
CA LYS A 50 7.92 25.96 -5.81
C LYS A 50 9.04 25.80 -4.79
N THR A 51 8.77 26.11 -3.53
CA THR A 51 9.80 26.18 -2.49
C THR A 51 9.66 25.10 -1.41
N LYS A 52 8.48 24.45 -1.33
CA LYS A 52 8.19 23.44 -0.30
C LYS A 52 8.05 22.03 -0.83
N VAL A 53 8.09 21.84 -2.16
CA VAL A 53 8.08 20.50 -2.78
C VAL A 53 9.53 20.06 -3.02
N LYS A 54 9.93 18.97 -2.38
CA LYS A 54 11.27 18.41 -2.51
C LYS A 54 11.48 17.76 -3.88
N TRP A 55 10.51 16.97 -4.31
CA TRP A 55 10.47 16.34 -5.62
C TRP A 55 9.03 16.03 -6.04
N LYS A 56 8.83 15.74 -7.31
CA LYS A 56 7.55 15.37 -7.91
C LYS A 56 7.77 14.26 -8.92
N TYR A 57 6.89 13.26 -8.93
CA TYR A 57 6.88 12.20 -9.93
C TYR A 57 5.50 12.06 -10.57
N ASN A 58 5.46 11.88 -11.89
CA ASN A 58 4.22 11.61 -12.61
C ASN A 58 3.99 10.09 -12.67
N LEU A 59 2.99 9.61 -11.93
CA LEU A 59 2.65 8.18 -11.95
C LEU A 59 2.22 7.72 -13.35
N PRO A 60 2.43 6.44 -13.71
CA PRO A 60 2.03 5.88 -15.01
C PRO A 60 0.52 5.94 -15.28
N GLY A 61 -0.29 6.16 -14.25
CA GLY A 61 -1.73 6.29 -14.33
C GLY A 61 -2.35 6.55 -12.97
N PRO A 62 -3.67 6.44 -12.84
CA PRO A 62 -4.39 6.83 -11.63
C PRO A 62 -4.02 5.97 -10.42
N SER A 63 -4.03 6.60 -9.27
CA SER A 63 -3.96 5.99 -7.95
C SER A 63 -4.87 6.73 -6.99
N ALA A 64 -5.52 6.02 -6.08
CA ALA A 64 -6.23 6.59 -4.94
C ALA A 64 -5.65 6.10 -3.61
N SER A 65 -4.52 5.37 -3.65
CA SER A 65 -3.82 4.94 -2.45
C SER A 65 -3.01 6.08 -1.83
N SER A 66 -2.87 6.05 -0.51
CA SER A 66 -1.87 6.87 0.16
C SER A 66 -0.50 6.21 0.03
N PRO A 67 0.55 6.98 -0.29
CA PRO A 67 1.91 6.44 -0.22
C PRO A 67 2.27 6.11 1.23
N ILE A 68 3.08 5.07 1.41
CA ILE A 68 3.72 4.77 2.68
C ILE A 68 5.21 5.06 2.59
N VAL A 69 5.80 5.43 3.72
CA VAL A 69 7.21 5.85 3.82
C VAL A 69 7.87 5.07 4.94
N ILE A 70 8.98 4.42 4.64
CA ILE A 70 9.83 3.74 5.62
C ILE A 70 11.29 3.88 5.23
N ASP A 71 12.13 4.29 6.17
CA ASP A 71 13.55 4.56 5.91
C ASP A 71 13.75 5.48 4.69
N GLN A 72 14.49 5.00 3.67
CA GLN A 72 14.71 5.71 2.41
C GLN A 72 13.67 5.40 1.32
N PHE A 73 12.63 4.64 1.60
CA PHE A 73 11.69 4.16 0.59
C PHE A 73 10.32 4.84 0.68
N VAL A 74 9.74 5.09 -0.49
CA VAL A 74 8.33 5.49 -0.64
C VAL A 74 7.65 4.46 -1.54
N PHE A 75 6.58 3.84 -1.05
CA PHE A 75 5.81 2.85 -1.81
C PHE A 75 4.41 3.36 -2.12
N ILE A 76 3.96 3.11 -3.35
CA ILE A 76 2.62 3.46 -3.80
C ILE A 76 2.12 2.46 -4.83
N SER A 77 0.82 2.22 -4.86
CA SER A 77 0.15 1.49 -5.94
C SER A 77 -0.32 2.44 -7.04
N SER A 78 -0.35 1.98 -8.29
CA SER A 78 -0.87 2.72 -9.43
C SER A 78 -1.45 1.76 -10.48
N ILE A 79 -2.07 2.30 -11.50
CA ILE A 79 -2.55 1.57 -12.67
C ILE A 79 -1.86 2.13 -13.89
N LYS A 80 -1.33 1.26 -14.76
CA LYS A 80 -0.92 1.64 -16.10
C LYS A 80 -2.02 1.28 -17.08
N ILE A 81 -2.69 2.26 -17.63
CA ILE A 81 -3.70 2.02 -18.67
C ILE A 81 -3.01 1.50 -19.94
N ILE A 82 -3.46 0.35 -20.45
CA ILE A 82 -2.95 -0.29 -21.66
C ILE A 82 -3.90 -0.03 -22.83
N ASN A 83 -5.19 0.03 -22.56
CA ASN A 83 -6.21 0.29 -23.57
C ASN A 83 -7.25 1.23 -22.98
N GLU A 84 -7.27 2.47 -23.47
CA GLU A 84 -8.14 3.53 -22.96
C GLU A 84 -9.63 3.24 -23.22
N SER A 85 -9.97 2.67 -24.39
CA SER A 85 -11.37 2.40 -24.74
C SER A 85 -12.00 1.32 -23.89
N SER A 86 -11.22 0.36 -23.38
CA SER A 86 -11.70 -0.72 -22.54
C SER A 86 -11.38 -0.51 -21.04
N GLY A 87 -10.60 0.51 -20.69
CA GLY A 87 -10.10 0.73 -19.34
C GLY A 87 -9.15 -0.38 -18.83
N LYS A 88 -8.72 -1.29 -19.71
CA LYS A 88 -7.78 -2.36 -19.33
C LYS A 88 -6.43 -1.78 -18.95
N GLY A 89 -5.88 -2.29 -17.86
CA GLY A 89 -4.60 -1.84 -17.37
C GLY A 89 -3.84 -2.88 -16.56
N ASP A 90 -2.58 -2.59 -16.32
CA ASP A 90 -1.74 -3.32 -15.37
C ASP A 90 -1.80 -2.65 -14.00
N LEU A 91 -1.88 -3.46 -12.95
CA LEU A 91 -1.73 -3.02 -11.57
C LEU A 91 -0.25 -2.96 -11.23
N LEU A 92 0.18 -1.84 -10.69
CA LEU A 92 1.60 -1.54 -10.45
C LEU A 92 1.87 -1.32 -8.97
N ALA A 93 2.91 -1.99 -8.48
CA ALA A 93 3.60 -1.69 -7.25
C ALA A 93 4.84 -0.85 -7.58
N ILE A 94 5.04 0.27 -6.92
CA ILE A 94 6.10 1.24 -7.25
C ILE A 94 6.85 1.63 -5.98
N CYS A 95 8.17 1.73 -6.09
CA CYS A 95 9.07 2.19 -5.04
C CYS A 95 9.94 3.33 -5.54
N PHE A 96 10.01 4.39 -4.75
CA PHE A 96 10.87 5.55 -4.98
C PHE A 96 11.87 5.75 -3.84
N ASP A 97 12.97 6.40 -4.15
CA ASP A 97 13.85 6.98 -3.12
C ASP A 97 13.16 8.19 -2.48
N ARG A 98 13.09 8.19 -1.15
CA ARG A 98 12.44 9.25 -0.35
C ARG A 98 13.11 10.61 -0.54
N ASN A 99 14.41 10.62 -0.77
CA ASN A 99 15.19 11.85 -0.79
C ASN A 99 15.23 12.50 -2.16
N SER A 100 15.44 11.71 -3.21
CA SER A 100 15.57 12.20 -4.60
C SER A 100 14.26 12.12 -5.39
N GLY A 101 13.36 11.21 -5.04
CA GLY A 101 12.16 10.89 -5.84
C GLY A 101 12.47 10.00 -7.03
N ASP A 102 13.70 9.45 -7.12
CA ASP A 102 14.07 8.55 -8.19
C ASP A 102 13.31 7.23 -8.10
N LEU A 103 12.91 6.70 -9.23
CA LEU A 103 12.28 5.38 -9.32
C LEU A 103 13.32 4.29 -9.02
N ILE A 104 13.17 3.60 -7.88
CA ILE A 104 14.02 2.46 -7.53
C ILE A 104 13.56 1.23 -8.28
N TRP A 105 12.27 0.91 -8.20
CA TRP A 105 11.67 -0.18 -8.97
C TRP A 105 10.17 0.01 -9.21
N GLN A 106 9.70 -0.65 -10.25
CA GLN A 106 8.29 -0.82 -10.59
C GLN A 106 8.03 -2.29 -10.91
N ARG A 107 6.96 -2.86 -10.36
CA ARG A 107 6.57 -4.26 -10.58
C ARG A 107 5.11 -4.34 -11.01
N LYS A 108 4.85 -5.29 -11.89
CA LYS A 108 3.50 -5.63 -12.31
C LYS A 108 2.87 -6.59 -11.28
N ALA A 109 1.95 -6.09 -10.51
CA ALA A 109 1.23 -6.85 -9.50
C ALA A 109 0.05 -7.65 -10.08
N GLY A 110 -0.57 -7.15 -11.13
CA GLY A 110 -1.65 -7.81 -11.85
C GLY A 110 -1.76 -7.32 -13.28
N SER A 111 -2.51 -8.01 -14.14
CA SER A 111 -2.65 -7.67 -15.56
C SER A 111 -4.05 -7.93 -16.11
N ASN A 112 -4.30 -7.33 -17.28
CA ASN A 112 -5.53 -7.46 -18.06
C ASN A 112 -6.78 -7.19 -17.24
N TYR A 113 -6.64 -6.27 -16.30
CA TYR A 113 -7.66 -6.02 -15.34
C TYR A 113 -8.65 -5.01 -15.91
N ARG A 114 -9.93 -5.41 -15.94
CA ARG A 114 -11.06 -4.55 -16.27
C ARG A 114 -12.09 -4.67 -15.17
N PRO A 115 -12.63 -3.56 -14.67
CA PRO A 115 -13.76 -3.59 -13.77
C PRO A 115 -14.94 -4.29 -14.42
N GLY A 116 -15.55 -5.23 -13.71
CA GLY A 116 -16.75 -5.89 -14.21
C GLY A 116 -16.56 -6.97 -15.26
N ASN A 117 -15.38 -7.58 -15.35
CA ASN A 117 -15.14 -8.74 -16.22
C ASN A 117 -15.80 -10.03 -15.70
N SER A 118 -17.10 -10.02 -15.55
CA SER A 118 -17.92 -11.20 -15.81
C SER A 118 -18.38 -11.09 -17.25
N ASP A 119 -18.27 -12.15 -18.02
CA ASP A 119 -18.64 -12.19 -19.42
C ASP A 119 -19.97 -11.46 -19.68
N GLY A 120 -19.92 -10.34 -20.38
CA GLY A 120 -21.08 -9.56 -20.79
C GLY A 120 -21.43 -8.30 -19.99
N PHE A 121 -20.73 -7.95 -18.93
CA PHE A 121 -20.97 -6.72 -18.18
C PHE A 121 -19.89 -5.67 -18.45
N ASP A 122 -20.25 -4.65 -19.22
CA ASP A 122 -19.47 -3.42 -19.40
C ASP A 122 -19.71 -2.43 -18.25
N TYR A 123 -19.35 -2.81 -17.01
CA TYR A 123 -19.42 -1.87 -15.91
C TYR A 123 -18.18 -0.98 -15.92
N GLN A 124 -18.38 0.28 -16.25
CA GLN A 124 -17.34 1.29 -16.14
C GLN A 124 -17.27 1.77 -14.68
N LEU A 125 -16.08 1.70 -14.09
CA LEU A 125 -15.86 2.29 -12.76
C LEU A 125 -16.15 3.78 -12.79
N ASP A 126 -16.77 4.27 -11.73
CA ASP A 126 -16.84 5.71 -11.46
C ASP A 126 -15.42 6.31 -11.46
N SER A 127 -15.30 7.54 -11.95
CA SER A 127 -14.01 8.27 -12.01
C SER A 127 -13.30 8.41 -10.66
N LYS A 128 -14.04 8.24 -9.56
CA LYS A 128 -13.53 8.29 -8.18
C LYS A 128 -12.97 6.94 -7.70
N SER A 129 -13.21 5.86 -8.43
CA SER A 129 -12.85 4.50 -8.03
C SER A 129 -11.80 3.92 -8.97
N ASN A 130 -10.77 3.33 -8.43
CA ASN A 130 -9.81 2.53 -9.18
C ASN A 130 -9.27 1.37 -8.33
N TYR A 131 -8.64 0.42 -8.99
CA TYR A 131 -8.15 -0.79 -8.34
C TYR A 131 -6.90 -0.60 -7.51
N ALA A 132 -6.18 0.50 -7.71
CA ALA A 132 -5.07 0.93 -6.88
C ALA A 132 -5.53 1.89 -5.77
N SER A 133 -6.74 1.67 -5.21
CA SER A 133 -7.26 2.45 -4.09
C SER A 133 -6.72 1.99 -2.73
N PRO A 134 -6.55 0.68 -2.45
CA PRO A 134 -5.94 0.25 -1.20
C PRO A 134 -4.50 0.74 -1.09
N SER A 135 -4.14 1.27 0.07
CA SER A 135 -2.78 1.68 0.39
C SER A 135 -1.93 0.48 0.77
N PRO A 136 -0.65 0.44 0.40
CA PRO A 136 0.26 -0.61 0.84
C PRO A 136 0.53 -0.52 2.35
N VAL A 137 1.16 -1.58 2.89
CA VAL A 137 1.58 -1.66 4.29
C VAL A 137 2.93 -2.36 4.37
N THR A 138 3.76 -2.02 5.37
CA THR A 138 5.07 -2.64 5.56
C THR A 138 5.33 -3.04 7.00
N ASP A 139 6.07 -4.14 7.18
CA ASP A 139 6.59 -4.61 8.47
C ASP A 139 8.08 -4.26 8.69
N GLY A 140 8.63 -3.37 7.86
CA GLY A 140 10.04 -2.99 7.88
C GLY A 140 10.98 -3.96 7.15
N LYS A 141 10.46 -5.05 6.58
CA LYS A 141 11.23 -6.04 5.79
C LYS A 141 10.67 -6.24 4.40
N ARG A 142 9.34 -6.16 4.29
CA ARG A 142 8.58 -6.33 3.06
C ARG A 142 7.52 -5.28 2.94
N VAL A 143 7.04 -5.06 1.74
CA VAL A 143 5.88 -4.23 1.44
C VAL A 143 4.79 -5.10 0.82
N ILE A 144 3.57 -4.95 1.31
CA ILE A 144 2.42 -5.74 0.86
C ILE A 144 1.43 -4.82 0.20
N PHE A 145 1.08 -5.12 -1.04
CA PHE A 145 0.12 -4.41 -1.85
C PHE A 145 -1.16 -5.22 -2.00
N PHE A 146 -2.29 -4.57 -1.83
CA PHE A 146 -3.60 -5.11 -2.12
C PHE A 146 -4.28 -4.27 -3.18
N TYR A 147 -5.03 -4.92 -4.06
CA TYR A 147 -5.73 -4.24 -5.16
C TYR A 147 -7.22 -4.59 -5.14
N GLY A 148 -8.04 -3.68 -5.67
CA GLY A 148 -9.50 -3.81 -5.67
C GLY A 148 -10.05 -5.04 -6.39
N ASN A 149 -9.23 -5.74 -7.17
CA ASN A 149 -9.56 -7.01 -7.82
C ASN A 149 -9.23 -8.25 -6.98
N GLY A 150 -8.74 -8.06 -5.75
CA GLY A 150 -8.35 -9.14 -4.87
C GLY A 150 -6.89 -9.60 -4.99
N ASP A 151 -6.09 -9.04 -5.90
CA ASP A 151 -4.66 -9.33 -5.95
C ASP A 151 -3.97 -8.81 -4.69
N LEU A 152 -3.25 -9.68 -4.01
CA LEU A 152 -2.48 -9.43 -2.80
C LEU A 152 -1.06 -9.93 -3.02
N VAL A 153 -0.07 -9.05 -2.99
CA VAL A 153 1.32 -9.36 -3.37
C VAL A 153 2.28 -8.77 -2.37
N SER A 154 3.29 -9.54 -1.98
CA SER A 154 4.40 -9.11 -1.13
C SER A 154 5.69 -9.03 -1.91
N TYR A 155 6.42 -7.93 -1.71
CA TYR A 155 7.76 -7.73 -2.24
C TYR A 155 8.73 -7.41 -1.11
N LEU A 156 9.98 -7.87 -1.24
CA LEU A 156 11.10 -7.31 -0.48
C LEU A 156 11.35 -5.86 -0.93
N PHE A 157 12.12 -5.11 -0.17
CA PHE A 157 12.40 -3.69 -0.48
C PHE A 157 13.23 -3.49 -1.77
N ASP A 158 13.92 -4.54 -2.23
CA ASP A 158 14.61 -4.57 -3.53
C ASP A 158 13.67 -4.86 -4.72
N GLY A 159 12.38 -5.10 -4.45
CA GLY A 159 11.38 -5.43 -5.46
C GLY A 159 11.32 -6.91 -5.85
N THR A 160 12.00 -7.79 -5.11
CA THR A 160 11.86 -9.25 -5.26
C THR A 160 10.50 -9.69 -4.74
N GLU A 161 9.71 -10.37 -5.55
CA GLU A 161 8.42 -10.93 -5.14
C GLU A 161 8.64 -12.11 -4.19
N GLU A 162 8.04 -12.07 -2.99
CA GLU A 162 8.10 -13.17 -2.03
C GLU A 162 6.92 -14.13 -2.19
N TRP A 163 5.71 -13.58 -2.30
CA TRP A 163 4.49 -14.37 -2.48
C TRP A 163 3.38 -13.54 -3.11
N ARG A 164 2.42 -14.27 -3.70
CA ARG A 164 1.25 -13.71 -4.37
C ARG A 164 0.01 -14.56 -4.08
N ARG A 165 -1.15 -13.89 -3.95
CA ARG A 165 -2.48 -14.49 -3.84
C ARG A 165 -3.50 -13.67 -4.63
N ASN A 166 -4.65 -14.26 -4.87
CA ASN A 166 -5.85 -13.51 -5.26
C ASN A 166 -7.00 -13.93 -4.35
N ILE A 167 -7.52 -12.99 -3.59
CA ILE A 167 -8.52 -13.23 -2.55
C ILE A 167 -9.87 -13.68 -3.15
N GLN A 168 -10.22 -13.22 -4.34
CA GLN A 168 -11.42 -13.69 -5.03
C GLN A 168 -11.29 -15.15 -5.48
N LYS A 169 -10.11 -15.58 -5.95
CA LYS A 169 -9.86 -16.98 -6.29
C LYS A 169 -9.94 -17.89 -5.06
N ASP A 170 -9.54 -17.40 -3.90
CA ASP A 170 -9.49 -18.18 -2.67
C ASP A 170 -10.85 -18.27 -1.96
N TYR A 171 -11.68 -17.22 -2.08
CA TYR A 171 -12.90 -17.07 -1.24
C TYR A 171 -14.16 -16.71 -2.02
N GLY A 172 -14.09 -16.62 -3.34
CA GLY A 172 -15.20 -16.27 -4.21
C GLY A 172 -15.22 -14.79 -4.63
N ASP A 173 -15.95 -14.52 -5.68
CA ASP A 173 -16.07 -13.19 -6.28
C ASP A 173 -16.65 -12.19 -5.28
N PHE A 174 -16.10 -10.98 -5.32
CA PHE A 174 -16.59 -9.90 -4.46
C PHE A 174 -17.98 -9.42 -4.90
N CYS A 175 -18.92 -9.43 -3.96
CA CYS A 175 -20.23 -8.80 -4.09
C CYS A 175 -20.12 -7.29 -3.83
N PHE A 176 -19.56 -6.56 -4.78
CA PHE A 176 -19.26 -5.15 -4.61
C PHE A 176 -19.57 -4.36 -5.87
N GLN A 177 -20.25 -3.23 -5.71
CA GLN A 177 -20.63 -2.36 -6.82
C GLN A 177 -19.47 -1.52 -7.34
N TRP A 178 -18.65 -1.04 -6.42
CA TRP A 178 -17.47 -0.23 -6.70
C TRP A 178 -16.21 -1.08 -6.67
N THR A 179 -15.04 -0.50 -6.72
CA THR A 179 -13.81 -1.24 -6.42
C THR A 179 -13.62 -1.41 -4.93
N PHE A 180 -12.98 -2.50 -4.56
CA PHE A 180 -12.59 -2.73 -3.19
C PHE A 180 -11.46 -1.77 -2.80
N SER A 181 -11.62 -1.00 -1.72
CA SER A 181 -10.68 0.06 -1.31
C SER A 181 -10.12 -0.08 0.10
N SER A 182 -10.56 -1.08 0.87
CA SER A 182 -10.01 -1.31 2.22
C SER A 182 -8.53 -1.66 2.15
N SER A 183 -7.73 -0.90 2.88
CA SER A 183 -6.30 -1.15 2.98
C SER A 183 -6.00 -2.28 3.95
N PRO A 184 -4.99 -3.14 3.68
CA PRO A 184 -4.49 -4.09 4.66
C PRO A 184 -3.86 -3.37 5.85
N THR A 185 -3.85 -4.01 7.01
CA THR A 185 -3.27 -3.47 8.24
C THR A 185 -2.34 -4.50 8.86
N LEU A 186 -1.13 -4.09 9.22
CA LEU A 186 -0.20 -4.90 10.01
C LEU A 186 -0.30 -4.52 11.48
N PHE A 187 -0.52 -5.51 12.33
CA PHE A 187 -0.57 -5.32 13.76
C PHE A 187 -0.02 -6.55 14.48
N LYS A 188 0.91 -6.36 15.41
CA LYS A 188 1.55 -7.44 16.19
C LYS A 188 2.04 -8.60 15.32
N GLY A 189 2.71 -8.27 14.21
CA GLY A 189 3.32 -9.25 13.30
C GLY A 189 2.32 -10.07 12.50
N GLN A 190 1.08 -9.62 12.34
CA GLN A 190 0.04 -10.26 11.56
C GLN A 190 -0.58 -9.26 10.59
N LEU A 191 -0.95 -9.75 9.41
CA LEU A 191 -1.62 -8.98 8.38
C LEU A 191 -3.14 -9.21 8.48
N TYR A 192 -3.88 -8.13 8.64
CA TYR A 192 -5.34 -8.13 8.68
C TYR A 192 -5.90 -7.53 7.40
N LEU A 193 -6.85 -8.23 6.80
CA LEU A 193 -7.51 -7.79 5.58
C LEU A 193 -9.02 -7.91 5.74
N PRO A 194 -9.75 -6.80 5.91
CA PRO A 194 -11.20 -6.82 5.94
C PRO A 194 -11.76 -6.89 4.52
N ILE A 195 -12.66 -7.83 4.27
CA ILE A 195 -13.44 -7.97 3.04
C ILE A 195 -14.88 -7.65 3.38
N LEU A 196 -15.27 -6.41 3.16
CA LEU A 196 -16.63 -5.92 3.40
C LEU A 196 -17.37 -5.91 2.08
N GLN A 197 -18.50 -6.60 2.01
CA GLN A 197 -19.26 -6.78 0.77
C GLN A 197 -20.75 -6.93 1.07
N ARG A 198 -21.59 -6.84 0.04
CA ARG A 198 -23.02 -7.12 0.17
C ARG A 198 -23.27 -8.60 0.40
N ASP A 199 -24.42 -8.92 0.99
CA ASP A 199 -24.85 -10.29 1.22
C ASP A 199 -25.56 -10.91 0.00
N GLU A 200 -25.68 -10.17 -1.10
CA GLU A 200 -26.32 -10.58 -2.34
C GLU A 200 -25.49 -10.17 -3.57
N PRO A 201 -25.63 -10.86 -4.70
CA PRO A 201 -24.90 -10.54 -5.93
C PRO A 201 -25.13 -9.09 -6.39
N VAL A 202 -24.09 -8.50 -6.95
CA VAL A 202 -24.13 -7.15 -7.50
C VAL A 202 -23.68 -7.19 -8.95
N HIS A 203 -24.53 -6.75 -9.87
CA HIS A 203 -24.27 -6.78 -11.30
C HIS A 203 -23.76 -8.15 -11.81
N GLY A 204 -24.39 -9.23 -11.35
CA GLY A 204 -24.02 -10.61 -11.73
C GLY A 204 -22.72 -11.13 -11.11
N ARG A 205 -22.11 -10.38 -10.17
CA ARG A 205 -20.88 -10.78 -9.46
C ARG A 205 -21.18 -11.20 -8.04
N GLY A 206 -20.40 -12.17 -7.56
CA GLY A 206 -20.60 -12.76 -6.25
C GLY A 206 -21.68 -13.83 -6.24
N ASN A 207 -22.14 -14.18 -5.06
CA ASN A 207 -23.21 -15.17 -4.86
C ASN A 207 -24.10 -14.76 -3.69
N GLU A 208 -25.27 -15.36 -3.60
CA GLU A 208 -26.27 -15.09 -2.54
C GLU A 208 -25.80 -15.46 -1.13
N GLN A 209 -24.70 -16.18 -1.01
CA GLN A 209 -24.11 -16.59 0.28
C GLN A 209 -22.84 -15.79 0.60
N ALA A 210 -22.50 -14.80 -0.22
CA ALA A 210 -21.37 -13.94 0.04
C ALA A 210 -21.50 -13.27 1.41
N LYS A 211 -20.51 -13.43 2.24
CA LYS A 211 -20.46 -12.83 3.57
C LYS A 211 -19.25 -11.95 3.69
N SER A 212 -19.42 -10.83 4.36
CA SER A 212 -18.28 -10.04 4.81
C SER A 212 -17.43 -10.84 5.78
N PHE A 213 -16.12 -10.69 5.71
CA PHE A 213 -15.19 -11.39 6.60
C PHE A 213 -13.92 -10.59 6.83
N VAL A 214 -13.18 -10.99 7.86
CA VAL A 214 -11.82 -10.52 8.11
C VAL A 214 -10.88 -11.71 8.00
N LEU A 215 -9.79 -11.53 7.28
CA LEU A 215 -8.68 -12.46 7.24
C LEU A 215 -7.57 -12.01 8.18
N CYS A 216 -6.98 -12.96 8.89
CA CYS A 216 -5.67 -12.82 9.50
C CYS A 216 -4.70 -13.69 8.73
N LEU A 217 -3.64 -13.07 8.22
CA LEU A 217 -2.66 -13.71 7.37
C LEU A 217 -1.27 -13.63 8.01
N ASN A 218 -0.42 -14.61 7.66
CA ASN A 218 0.99 -14.51 7.95
C ASN A 218 1.65 -13.61 6.90
N PRO A 219 2.26 -12.46 7.27
CA PRO A 219 2.84 -11.54 6.29
C PRO A 219 4.02 -12.14 5.51
N SER A 220 4.76 -13.12 6.08
CA SER A 220 5.95 -13.67 5.43
C SER A 220 5.66 -14.66 4.30
N ASN A 221 4.43 -15.19 4.20
CA ASN A 221 4.09 -16.19 3.18
C ASN A 221 2.65 -16.09 2.68
N GLY A 222 1.90 -15.09 3.12
CA GLY A 222 0.52 -14.85 2.73
C GLY A 222 -0.50 -15.89 3.21
N LYS A 223 -0.12 -16.94 3.94
CA LYS A 223 -1.03 -18.01 4.38
C LYS A 223 -2.05 -17.49 5.39
N THR A 224 -3.30 -17.87 5.20
CA THR A 224 -4.38 -17.56 6.14
C THR A 224 -4.18 -18.32 7.43
N LYS A 225 -4.15 -17.59 8.56
CA LYS A 225 -4.17 -18.15 9.91
C LYS A 225 -5.58 -18.44 10.36
N TRP A 226 -6.49 -17.49 10.10
CA TRP A 226 -7.91 -17.62 10.36
C TRP A 226 -8.72 -16.67 9.49
N LYS A 227 -10.00 -17.02 9.29
CA LYS A 227 -11.04 -16.23 8.66
C LYS A 227 -12.18 -16.08 9.66
N HIS A 228 -12.61 -14.86 9.92
CA HIS A 228 -13.76 -14.57 10.76
C HIS A 228 -14.87 -13.96 9.92
N LEU A 229 -16.05 -14.60 9.94
CA LEU A 229 -17.22 -14.06 9.26
C LEU A 229 -17.76 -12.87 10.05
N ARG A 230 -18.05 -11.79 9.34
CA ARG A 230 -18.78 -10.66 9.89
C ARG A 230 -20.25 -10.80 9.50
N PRO A 231 -21.14 -11.20 10.43
CA PRO A 231 -22.54 -11.22 10.14
C PRO A 231 -23.03 -9.83 9.72
N SER A 232 -23.70 -9.74 8.61
CA SER A 232 -24.36 -8.52 8.16
C SER A 232 -25.66 -8.90 7.45
N ILE A 233 -26.54 -7.94 7.32
CA ILE A 233 -27.75 -8.00 6.50
C ILE A 233 -27.72 -6.90 5.45
N ALA A 234 -26.51 -6.55 5.01
CA ALA A 234 -26.27 -5.45 4.07
C ALA A 234 -26.71 -5.86 2.66
N LYS A 235 -27.92 -5.49 2.30
CA LYS A 235 -28.46 -5.66 0.95
C LYS A 235 -28.20 -4.46 0.04
N LYS A 236 -27.89 -3.32 0.65
CA LYS A 236 -27.54 -2.06 -0.03
C LYS A 236 -26.33 -1.44 0.65
N GLU A 237 -25.62 -0.61 -0.09
CA GLU A 237 -24.54 0.22 0.46
C GLU A 237 -25.12 1.38 1.28
#